data_f0423c0811474cd6a6971e9c3a417e98
#
_entry.id   f0423c0811474cd6a6971e9c3a417e98
#
_cell.length_a   1.000
_cell.length_b   1.000
_cell.length_c   1.000
_cell.angle_alpha   90.00
_cell.angle_beta   90.00
_cell.angle_gamma   90.00
#
_symmetry.space_group_name_H-M   'P 1'
#
loop_
_entity.id
_entity.type
_entity.pdbx_description
1 polymer ?
#
loop_
_entity_poly.entity_id
_entity_poly.type
_entity_poly.pdbx_seq_one_letter_code
_entity_poly.pdbx_strand_id
1 'polypeptide(L)'
;ARLGFATFATYLLAGVAGAPVFAAATGAASHGIARLTGATGGYLIGMLVATFVLGALADRKADQKFKTSFPALTLGSAIVFAFGLIWLKTSLDLSWAATISAGLTPFIFGEALKIAITATSLPLIWKRISRKLNA
;
A
#
# COMPACT_ATOMS: atom_id res chain seq x y z
N ALA A 1 7.83 -12.30 -0.45
CA ALA A 1 7.14 -11.73 -1.62
C ALA A 1 5.89 -12.52 -2.03
N ARG A 2 6.02 -13.82 -2.34
CA ARG A 2 4.91 -14.63 -2.91
C ARG A 2 3.66 -14.67 -2.03
N LEU A 3 3.80 -14.90 -0.73
CA LEU A 3 2.66 -14.97 0.19
C LEU A 3 1.94 -13.62 0.31
N GLY A 4 2.68 -12.52 0.49
CA GLY A 4 2.08 -11.18 0.57
C GLY A 4 1.32 -10.82 -0.71
N PHE A 5 1.91 -11.09 -1.87
CA PHE A 5 1.26 -10.89 -3.16
C PHE A 5 -0.01 -11.73 -3.28
N ALA A 6 0.05 -13.04 -2.97
CA ALA A 6 -1.10 -13.93 -3.02
C ALA A 6 -2.23 -13.47 -2.09
N THR A 7 -1.88 -13.07 -0.86
CA THR A 7 -2.86 -12.55 0.12
C THR A 7 -3.56 -11.30 -0.40
N PHE A 8 -2.81 -10.33 -0.93
CA PHE A 8 -3.40 -9.11 -1.46
C PHE A 8 -4.20 -9.35 -2.74
N ALA A 9 -3.73 -10.23 -3.63
CA ALA A 9 -4.48 -10.65 -4.82
C ALA A 9 -5.80 -11.32 -4.43
N THR A 10 -5.79 -12.21 -3.43
CA THR A 10 -7.01 -12.84 -2.91
C THR A 10 -7.98 -11.81 -2.34
N TYR A 11 -7.48 -10.81 -1.60
CA TYR A 11 -8.30 -9.70 -1.11
C TYR A 11 -8.98 -8.94 -2.27
N LEU A 12 -8.23 -8.62 -3.34
CA LEU A 12 -8.80 -7.94 -4.51
C LEU A 12 -9.85 -8.81 -5.22
N LEU A 13 -9.56 -10.09 -5.41
CA LEU A 13 -10.50 -11.04 -6.03
C LEU A 13 -11.77 -11.19 -5.21
N ALA A 14 -11.67 -11.33 -3.89
CA ALA A 14 -12.83 -11.40 -3.00
C ALA A 14 -13.69 -10.13 -3.10
N GLY A 15 -13.06 -8.95 -3.11
CA GLY A 15 -13.77 -7.68 -3.27
C GLY A 15 -14.48 -7.56 -4.62
N VAL A 16 -13.85 -7.99 -5.70
CA VAL A 16 -14.47 -8.03 -7.04
C VAL A 16 -15.62 -9.01 -7.10
N ALA A 17 -15.49 -10.16 -6.44
CA ALA A 17 -16.53 -11.21 -6.36
C ALA A 17 -17.74 -10.80 -5.49
N GLY A 18 -17.69 -9.64 -4.83
CA GLY A 18 -18.85 -9.11 -4.09
C GLY A 18 -18.68 -9.09 -2.57
N ALA A 19 -17.53 -9.50 -2.02
CA ALA A 19 -17.29 -9.36 -0.60
C ALA A 19 -17.10 -7.86 -0.24
N PRO A 20 -17.74 -7.35 0.83
CA PRO A 20 -17.69 -5.94 1.21
C PRO A 20 -16.37 -5.60 1.94
N VAL A 21 -15.25 -5.81 1.27
CA VAL A 21 -13.89 -5.67 1.84
C VAL A 21 -13.19 -4.37 1.45
N PHE A 22 -13.69 -3.65 0.43
CA PHE A 22 -13.12 -2.36 0.04
C PHE A 22 -13.62 -1.23 0.92
N ALA A 23 -12.79 -0.21 1.14
CA ALA A 23 -13.20 0.98 1.86
C ALA A 23 -14.40 1.62 1.15
N ALA A 24 -15.52 1.78 1.85
CA ALA A 24 -16.70 2.46 1.34
C ALA A 24 -16.48 3.98 1.47
N ALA A 25 -16.56 4.70 0.35
CA ALA A 25 -16.83 6.14 0.39
C ALA A 25 -18.35 6.33 0.53
N THR A 26 -18.79 7.47 1.08
CA THR A 26 -20.19 7.81 1.25
C THR A 26 -20.98 7.58 -0.06
N GLY A 27 -21.94 6.67 -0.04
CA GLY A 27 -22.78 6.35 -1.21
C GLY A 27 -22.18 5.40 -2.25
N ALA A 28 -20.95 4.90 -2.06
CA ALA A 28 -20.35 3.95 -2.99
C ALA A 28 -20.34 2.53 -2.43
N ALA A 29 -20.53 1.52 -3.30
CA ALA A 29 -20.46 0.13 -2.91
C ALA A 29 -19.03 -0.22 -2.40
N SER A 30 -18.95 -1.04 -1.36
CA SER A 30 -17.69 -1.53 -0.79
C SER A 30 -17.15 -2.79 -1.49
N HIS A 31 -17.69 -3.13 -2.65
CA HIS A 31 -17.36 -4.34 -3.42
C HIS A 31 -17.59 -4.12 -4.92
N GLY A 32 -17.15 -5.10 -5.71
CA GLY A 32 -17.39 -5.19 -7.14
C GLY A 32 -16.29 -4.55 -8.00
N ILE A 33 -16.33 -4.87 -9.29
CA ILE A 33 -15.35 -4.42 -10.28
C ILE A 33 -15.32 -2.89 -10.42
N ALA A 34 -16.44 -2.22 -10.16
CA ALA A 34 -16.56 -0.77 -10.22
C ALA A 34 -15.55 -0.04 -9.30
N ARG A 35 -15.10 -0.68 -8.23
CA ARG A 35 -14.07 -0.12 -7.34
C ARG A 35 -12.67 -0.16 -7.98
N LEU A 36 -12.36 -1.21 -8.73
CA LEU A 36 -11.10 -1.33 -9.47
C LEU A 36 -11.05 -0.41 -10.69
N THR A 37 -12.19 -0.18 -11.32
CA THR A 37 -12.28 0.73 -12.50
C THR A 37 -12.59 2.17 -12.11
N GLY A 38 -12.98 2.43 -10.87
CA GLY A 38 -13.24 3.78 -10.35
C GLY A 38 -11.98 4.57 -9.99
N ALA A 39 -12.16 5.76 -9.45
CA ALA A 39 -11.09 6.72 -9.13
C ALA A 39 -9.94 6.16 -8.25
N THR A 40 -10.24 5.16 -7.41
CA THR A 40 -9.26 4.54 -6.49
C THR A 40 -8.58 3.29 -7.04
N GLY A 41 -8.94 2.83 -8.24
CA GLY A 41 -8.42 1.59 -8.81
C GLY A 41 -6.91 1.57 -8.95
N GLY A 42 -6.31 2.67 -9.37
CA GLY A 42 -4.86 2.78 -9.48
C GLY A 42 -4.12 2.60 -8.17
N TYR A 43 -4.68 3.06 -7.06
CA TYR A 43 -4.10 2.83 -5.73
C TYR A 43 -4.13 1.34 -5.36
N LEU A 44 -5.21 0.63 -5.67
CA LEU A 44 -5.30 -0.82 -5.41
C LEU A 44 -4.29 -1.61 -6.23
N ILE A 45 -4.12 -1.26 -7.51
CA ILE A 45 -3.08 -1.84 -8.37
C ILE A 45 -1.69 -1.50 -7.82
N GLY A 46 -1.47 -0.24 -7.45
CA GLY A 46 -0.22 0.21 -6.84
C GLY A 46 0.11 -0.53 -5.55
N MET A 47 -0.89 -0.80 -4.69
CA MET A 47 -0.72 -1.60 -3.48
C MET A 47 -0.32 -3.05 -3.80
N LEU A 48 -0.88 -3.66 -4.85
CA LEU A 48 -0.51 -5.01 -5.29
C LEU A 48 0.97 -5.05 -5.71
N VAL A 49 1.40 -4.08 -6.53
CA VAL A 49 2.79 -3.96 -6.97
C VAL A 49 3.71 -3.68 -5.77
N ALA A 50 3.35 -2.73 -4.91
CA ALA A 50 4.11 -2.40 -3.71
C ALA A 50 4.26 -3.60 -2.77
N THR A 51 3.22 -4.41 -2.60
CA THR A 51 3.27 -5.62 -1.78
C THR A 51 4.29 -6.63 -2.30
N PHE A 52 4.37 -6.80 -3.63
CA PHE A 52 5.38 -7.66 -4.23
C PHE A 52 6.80 -7.11 -4.02
N VAL A 53 7.02 -5.82 -4.30
CA VAL A 53 8.32 -5.15 -4.15
C VAL A 53 8.79 -5.17 -2.70
N LEU A 54 7.93 -4.75 -1.76
CA LEU A 54 8.25 -4.75 -0.34
C LEU A 54 8.49 -6.17 0.19
N GLY A 55 7.70 -7.14 -0.27
CA GLY A 55 7.92 -8.54 0.07
C GLY A 55 9.27 -9.06 -0.43
N ALA A 56 9.69 -8.69 -1.64
CA ALA A 56 11.01 -9.05 -2.18
C ALA A 56 12.17 -8.40 -1.41
N LEU A 57 11.97 -7.16 -0.93
CA LEU A 57 12.93 -6.48 -0.07
C LEU A 57 12.98 -7.09 1.33
N ALA A 58 11.84 -7.50 1.89
CA ALA A 58 11.75 -8.20 3.17
C ALA A 58 12.40 -9.59 3.11
N ASP A 59 12.24 -10.33 1.99
CA ASP A 59 12.94 -11.60 1.77
C ASP A 59 14.48 -11.41 1.81
N ARG A 60 14.97 -10.19 1.52
CA ARG A 60 16.37 -9.76 1.65
C ARG A 60 16.69 -9.10 3.00
N LYS A 61 15.83 -9.25 4.00
CA LYS A 61 15.98 -8.70 5.36
C LYS A 61 16.00 -7.16 5.44
N ALA A 62 15.40 -6.47 4.47
CA ALA A 62 15.34 -5.01 4.46
C ALA A 62 14.47 -4.45 5.60
N ASP A 63 13.56 -5.24 6.15
CA ASP A 63 12.66 -4.92 7.26
C ASP A 63 13.30 -5.07 8.66
N GLN A 64 14.53 -5.60 8.74
CA GLN A 64 15.19 -5.90 10.02
C GLN A 64 16.01 -4.74 10.60
N LYS A 65 16.31 -3.70 9.82
CA LYS A 65 17.08 -2.52 10.24
C LYS A 65 16.36 -1.25 9.83
N PHE A 66 16.38 -0.23 10.69
CA PHE A 66 15.77 1.06 10.38
C PHE A 66 16.30 1.66 9.07
N LYS A 67 17.64 1.63 8.88
CA LYS A 67 18.31 2.18 7.68
C LYS A 67 17.86 1.56 6.35
N THR A 68 17.33 0.34 6.37
CA THR A 68 16.82 -0.37 5.19
C THR A 68 15.29 -0.39 5.15
N SER A 69 14.62 -0.43 6.31
CA SER A 69 13.15 -0.39 6.38
C SER A 69 12.59 0.95 5.91
N PHE A 70 13.19 2.05 6.35
CA PHE A 70 12.70 3.39 6.00
C PHE A 70 12.67 3.64 4.48
N PRO A 71 13.79 3.48 3.74
CA PRO A 71 13.75 3.67 2.28
C PRO A 71 12.89 2.63 1.56
N ALA A 72 12.81 1.40 2.05
CA ALA A 72 11.94 0.38 1.47
C ALA A 72 10.45 0.79 1.58
N LEU A 73 10.00 1.21 2.76
CA LEU A 73 8.63 1.65 2.98
C LEU A 73 8.31 2.92 2.16
N THR A 74 9.25 3.86 2.10
CA THR A 74 9.10 5.06 1.26
C THR A 74 8.95 4.70 -0.22
N LEU A 75 9.73 3.73 -0.72
CA LEU A 75 9.59 3.21 -2.08
C LEU A 75 8.20 2.59 -2.30
N GLY A 76 7.73 1.77 -1.35
CA GLY A 76 6.40 1.17 -1.42
C GLY A 76 5.29 2.24 -1.53
N SER A 77 5.36 3.28 -0.69
CA SER A 77 4.42 4.40 -0.75
C SER A 77 4.51 5.18 -2.06
N ALA A 78 5.73 5.43 -2.56
CA ALA A 78 5.93 6.10 -3.84
C ALA A 78 5.29 5.30 -5.00
N ILE A 79 5.41 3.97 -5.01
CA ILE A 79 4.75 3.10 -6.00
C ILE A 79 3.23 3.26 -5.92
N VAL A 80 2.64 3.18 -4.72
CA VAL A 80 1.19 3.31 -4.53
C VAL A 80 0.69 4.66 -5.03
N PHE A 81 1.36 5.76 -4.67
CA PHE A 81 0.96 7.09 -5.12
C PHE A 81 1.20 7.30 -6.62
N ALA A 82 2.28 6.79 -7.19
CA ALA A 82 2.52 6.90 -8.63
C ALA A 82 1.39 6.27 -9.45
N PHE A 83 1.03 5.02 -9.14
CA PHE A 83 -0.09 4.34 -9.80
C PHE A 83 -1.43 5.03 -9.50
N GLY A 84 -1.66 5.42 -8.25
CA GLY A 84 -2.89 6.07 -7.82
C GLY A 84 -3.12 7.43 -8.49
N LEU A 85 -2.11 8.29 -8.53
CA LEU A 85 -2.23 9.63 -9.10
C LEU A 85 -2.36 9.60 -10.64
N ILE A 86 -1.57 8.76 -11.33
CA ILE A 86 -1.70 8.60 -12.78
C ILE A 86 -3.10 8.12 -13.13
N TRP A 87 -3.60 7.12 -12.43
CA TRP A 87 -4.95 6.59 -12.63
C TRP A 87 -6.03 7.62 -12.31
N LEU A 88 -5.92 8.30 -11.17
CA LEU A 88 -6.88 9.33 -10.75
C LEU A 88 -6.99 10.45 -11.78
N LYS A 89 -5.82 10.93 -12.26
CA LYS A 89 -5.75 11.94 -13.31
C LYS A 89 -6.48 11.52 -14.57
N THR A 90 -6.17 10.32 -15.07
CA THR A 90 -6.74 9.82 -16.34
C THR A 90 -8.21 9.43 -16.23
N SER A 91 -8.63 8.87 -15.09
CA SER A 91 -10.02 8.43 -14.87
C SER A 91 -11.01 9.57 -14.70
N LEU A 92 -10.57 10.71 -14.16
CA LEU A 92 -11.41 11.88 -13.89
C LEU A 92 -11.05 13.09 -14.75
N ASP A 93 -10.13 12.95 -15.69
CA ASP A 93 -9.61 14.01 -16.57
C ASP A 93 -9.19 15.29 -15.79
N LEU A 94 -8.46 15.08 -14.69
CA LEU A 94 -8.04 16.17 -13.81
C LEU A 94 -6.74 16.82 -14.29
N SER A 95 -6.56 18.10 -13.94
CA SER A 95 -5.23 18.73 -13.99
C SER A 95 -4.30 18.09 -12.95
N TRP A 96 -2.98 18.18 -13.15
CA TRP A 96 -2.01 17.69 -12.15
C TRP A 96 -2.16 18.35 -10.79
N ALA A 97 -2.45 19.66 -10.75
CA ALA A 97 -2.68 20.38 -9.49
C ALA A 97 -3.88 19.82 -8.72
N ALA A 98 -5.01 19.59 -9.40
CA ALA A 98 -6.21 18.99 -8.80
C ALA A 98 -5.94 17.53 -8.36
N THR A 99 -5.22 16.76 -9.16
CA THR A 99 -4.87 15.37 -8.85
C THR A 99 -4.02 15.27 -7.58
N ILE A 100 -2.99 16.10 -7.45
CA ILE A 100 -2.12 16.12 -6.26
C ILE A 100 -2.90 16.59 -5.03
N SER A 101 -3.70 17.64 -5.17
CA SER A 101 -4.53 18.17 -4.08
C SER A 101 -5.52 17.14 -3.56
N ALA A 102 -6.16 16.37 -4.44
CA ALA A 102 -7.15 15.37 -4.05
C ALA A 102 -6.54 14.01 -3.66
N GLY A 103 -5.49 13.58 -4.37
CA GLY A 103 -4.98 12.21 -4.28
C GLY A 103 -3.71 12.03 -3.44
N LEU A 104 -2.99 13.11 -3.11
CA LEU A 104 -1.75 13.05 -2.33
C LEU A 104 -1.81 13.88 -1.05
N THR A 105 -2.17 15.15 -1.17
CA THR A 105 -2.09 16.12 -0.06
C THR A 105 -2.77 15.65 1.23
N PRO A 106 -4.01 15.12 1.24
CA PRO A 106 -4.69 14.71 2.46
C PRO A 106 -4.06 13.47 3.11
N PHE A 107 -3.26 12.71 2.37
CA PHE A 107 -2.67 11.46 2.85
C PHE A 107 -1.23 11.59 3.33
N ILE A 108 -0.53 12.67 2.96
CA ILE A 108 0.93 12.79 3.15
C ILE A 108 1.35 12.72 4.62
N PHE A 109 0.59 13.35 5.52
CA PHE A 109 0.88 13.31 6.97
C PHE A 109 0.65 11.92 7.55
N GLY A 110 -0.47 11.28 7.21
CA GLY A 110 -0.77 9.92 7.64
C GLY A 110 0.25 8.92 7.13
N GLU A 111 0.70 9.09 5.89
CA GLU A 111 1.71 8.23 5.28
C GLU A 111 3.09 8.40 5.92
N ALA A 112 3.52 9.64 6.16
CA ALA A 112 4.76 9.91 6.87
C ALA A 112 4.77 9.27 8.26
N LEU A 113 3.66 9.40 9.00
CA LEU A 113 3.49 8.79 10.33
C LEU A 113 3.52 7.25 10.25
N LYS A 114 2.82 6.65 9.29
CA LYS A 114 2.85 5.19 9.07
C LYS A 114 4.27 4.69 8.77
N ILE A 115 4.99 5.35 7.88
CA ILE A 115 6.38 5.00 7.55
C ILE A 115 7.26 5.10 8.80
N ALA A 116 7.17 6.19 9.56
CA ALA A 116 7.97 6.38 10.77
C ALA A 116 7.71 5.29 11.82
N ILE A 117 6.44 5.01 12.13
CA ILE A 117 6.04 3.98 13.09
C ILE A 117 6.49 2.60 12.61
N THR A 118 6.25 2.27 11.35
CA THR A 118 6.56 0.94 10.81
C THR A 118 8.07 0.73 10.72
N ALA A 119 8.83 1.71 10.23
CA ALA A 119 10.29 1.64 10.11
C ALA A 119 10.99 1.48 11.46
N THR A 120 10.41 2.01 12.52
CA THR A 120 10.94 1.87 13.89
C THR A 120 10.50 0.57 14.55
N SER A 121 9.25 0.17 14.35
CA SER A 121 8.65 -1.01 15.01
C SER A 121 9.17 -2.34 14.44
N LEU A 122 9.31 -2.47 13.13
CA LEU A 122 9.74 -3.72 12.49
C LEU A 122 11.10 -4.23 13.01
N PRO A 123 12.18 -3.41 13.08
CA PRO A 123 13.45 -3.86 13.61
C PRO A 123 13.40 -4.27 15.09
N LEU A 124 12.56 -3.58 15.89
CA LEU A 124 12.37 -3.92 17.30
C LEU A 124 11.68 -5.28 17.47
N ILE A 125 10.67 -5.55 16.64
CA ILE A 125 9.96 -6.83 16.63
C ILE A 125 10.93 -7.96 16.22
N TRP A 126 11.71 -7.77 15.16
CA TRP A 126 12.71 -8.73 14.72
C TRP A 126 13.75 -9.03 15.80
N LYS A 127 14.24 -8.00 16.49
CA LYS A 127 15.18 -8.17 17.61
C LYS A 127 14.61 -9.00 18.76
N ARG A 128 13.31 -8.85 19.06
CA ARG A 128 12.62 -9.65 20.10
C ARG A 128 12.44 -11.11 19.67
N ILE A 129 12.03 -11.34 18.41
CA ILE A 129 11.83 -12.68 17.88
C ILE A 129 13.15 -13.44 17.82
N SER A 130 14.22 -12.84 17.31
CA SER A 130 15.54 -13.45 17.22
C SER A 130 16.10 -13.84 18.58
N ARG A 131 15.86 -13.05 19.64
CA ARG A 131 16.25 -13.39 20.99
C ARG A 131 15.53 -14.62 21.53
N LYS A 132 14.23 -14.78 21.19
CA LYS A 132 13.45 -15.95 21.63
C LYS A 132 13.81 -17.23 20.91
N LEU A 133 14.27 -17.14 19.65
CA LEU A 133 14.67 -18.32 18.85
C LEU A 133 16.07 -18.83 19.22
N ASN A 134 16.90 -17.96 19.82
CA ASN A 134 18.27 -18.29 20.23
C ASN A 134 18.42 -18.58 21.73
N ALA A 135 17.32 -18.54 22.47
CA ALA A 135 17.23 -18.93 23.88
C ALA A 135 16.61 -20.31 24.06
#